data_acabaa5a1fcac3aac911e1bf1165eb46
#
_entry.id   acabaa5a1fcac3aac911e1bf1165eb46
#
_cell.length_a   1.000
_cell.length_b   1.000
_cell.length_c   1.000
_cell.angle_alpha   90.00
_cell.angle_beta   90.00
_cell.angle_gamma   90.00
#
_symmetry.space_group_name_H-M   'P 1'
#
loop_
_entity.id
_entity.type
_entity.pdbx_description
1 polymer ?
#
loop_
_entity_poly.entity_id
_entity_poly.type
_entity_poly.pdbx_seq_one_letter_code
_entity_poly.pdbx_strand_id
1 'polypeptide(L)'
;MNRTVLYVITALLLALTAARSSAQTPTCEEQLQEVVVLGKQRQKTLLRRGTRMPGAIVMLTPDQVGHEVGSALTLKHATELKEITFDIVSNSIAEATLSIMIYRDSTYTEVLESPLIAHIPQGKKQTITVTPEKPLLLEQGRYIIAVRFADCAKETRVQWTLSHQWTDKQRYEMAQQCCMQFPLYSKVGYMRADATDTFEKRNLNIGLKVKGCGVH
;
A
#
# COMPACT_ATOMS: atom_id res chain seq x y z
N MET A 1 -74.82 29.61 21.16
CA MET A 1 -73.47 29.12 21.25
C MET A 1 -73.11 29.11 22.73
N ASN A 2 -72.81 27.94 23.30
CA ASN A 2 -72.68 27.76 24.73
C ASN A 2 -71.38 28.41 25.26
N ARG A 3 -71.52 29.21 26.31
CA ARG A 3 -70.34 29.91 26.95
C ARG A 3 -69.21 28.93 27.29
N THR A 4 -69.49 27.68 27.57
CA THR A 4 -68.50 26.63 27.87
C THR A 4 -67.62 26.29 26.69
N VAL A 5 -68.16 26.33 25.46
CA VAL A 5 -67.37 26.05 24.22
C VAL A 5 -66.41 27.16 23.90
N LEU A 6 -66.76 28.40 24.27
CA LEU A 6 -65.86 29.54 24.06
C LEU A 6 -64.64 29.52 24.96
N TYR A 7 -64.75 29.06 26.22
CA TYR A 7 -63.62 28.93 27.13
C TYR A 7 -62.68 27.82 26.76
N VAL A 8 -63.19 26.73 26.19
CA VAL A 8 -62.34 25.61 25.73
C VAL A 8 -61.48 26.01 24.50
N ILE A 9 -62.10 26.78 23.58
CA ILE A 9 -61.38 27.27 22.39
C ILE A 9 -60.31 28.31 22.77
N THR A 10 -60.62 29.22 23.72
CA THR A 10 -59.60 30.20 24.20
C THR A 10 -58.45 29.56 24.99
N ALA A 11 -58.74 28.54 25.79
CA ALA A 11 -57.70 27.77 26.49
C ALA A 11 -56.79 26.99 25.52
N LEU A 12 -57.39 26.42 24.47
CA LEU A 12 -56.64 25.68 23.44
C LEU A 12 -55.73 26.60 22.58
N LEU A 13 -56.20 27.80 22.27
CA LEU A 13 -55.41 28.80 21.54
C LEU A 13 -54.25 29.37 22.39
N LEU A 14 -54.45 29.54 23.70
CA LEU A 14 -53.39 29.96 24.61
C LEU A 14 -52.33 28.87 24.82
N ALA A 15 -52.72 27.59 24.81
CA ALA A 15 -51.78 26.48 24.90
C ALA A 15 -50.92 26.35 23.63
N LEU A 16 -51.45 26.67 22.45
CA LEU A 16 -50.74 26.64 21.18
C LEU A 16 -49.75 27.80 21.03
N THR A 17 -49.91 28.91 21.72
CA THR A 17 -48.99 30.03 21.68
C THR A 17 -47.84 29.85 22.67
N ALA A 18 -48.00 29.12 23.77
CA ALA A 18 -46.95 28.80 24.72
C ALA A 18 -45.96 27.75 24.20
N ALA A 19 -46.34 26.94 23.23
CA ALA A 19 -45.49 25.91 22.64
C ALA A 19 -44.52 26.41 21.52
N ARG A 20 -44.57 27.70 21.21
CA ARG A 20 -43.69 28.29 20.15
C ARG A 20 -42.53 29.13 20.67
N SER A 21 -42.25 29.09 21.94
CA SER A 21 -41.19 29.97 22.56
C SER A 21 -39.98 29.23 23.10
N SER A 22 -39.65 28.03 22.53
CA SER A 22 -38.35 27.41 22.75
C SER A 22 -37.80 26.81 21.46
N ALA A 23 -37.83 27.63 20.40
CA ALA A 23 -36.88 27.43 19.32
C ALA A 23 -35.50 27.84 19.86
N GLN A 24 -34.84 26.96 20.56
CA GLN A 24 -33.40 27.03 20.69
C GLN A 24 -32.87 27.00 19.26
N THR A 25 -32.44 28.15 18.78
CA THR A 25 -31.49 28.23 17.67
C THR A 25 -30.36 27.26 18.01
N PRO A 26 -30.08 26.23 17.17
CA PRO A 26 -28.85 25.53 17.32
C PRO A 26 -27.77 26.58 17.07
N THR A 27 -27.10 27.01 18.14
CA THR A 27 -25.79 27.62 18.01
C THR A 27 -24.97 26.54 17.32
N CYS A 28 -24.84 26.69 16.01
CA CYS A 28 -23.80 26.02 15.27
C CYS A 28 -22.51 26.61 15.83
N GLU A 29 -22.01 26.05 16.92
CA GLU A 29 -20.60 26.14 17.22
C GLU A 29 -19.94 25.44 15.99
N GLU A 30 -19.64 26.26 14.99
CA GLU A 30 -18.59 25.90 14.07
C GLU A 30 -17.37 25.59 14.93
N GLN A 31 -17.17 24.32 15.27
CA GLN A 31 -15.87 23.85 15.63
C GLN A 31 -15.00 24.17 14.41
N LEU A 32 -14.39 25.33 14.46
CA LEU A 32 -13.28 25.67 13.61
C LEU A 32 -12.29 24.53 13.81
N GLN A 33 -12.30 23.59 12.85
CA GLN A 33 -11.22 22.63 12.75
C GLN A 33 -9.97 23.49 12.67
N GLU A 34 -9.16 23.39 13.72
CA GLU A 34 -7.87 24.03 13.76
C GLU A 34 -7.14 23.55 12.50
N VAL A 35 -7.11 24.40 11.48
CA VAL A 35 -6.33 24.17 10.28
C VAL A 35 -4.88 24.31 10.73
N VAL A 36 -4.33 23.22 11.24
CA VAL A 36 -2.89 23.11 11.45
C VAL A 36 -2.30 23.28 10.06
N VAL A 37 -1.83 24.48 9.77
CA VAL A 37 -1.02 24.76 8.59
C VAL A 37 0.28 23.98 8.78
N LEU A 38 0.26 22.72 8.42
CA LEU A 38 1.46 21.90 8.32
C LEU A 38 2.31 22.57 7.25
N GLY A 39 3.28 23.37 7.70
CA GLY A 39 4.29 23.93 6.83
C GLY A 39 4.80 22.79 5.95
N LYS A 40 5.08 23.03 4.66
CA LYS A 40 5.51 22.01 3.68
C LYS A 40 6.59 21.13 4.28
N GLN A 41 6.19 20.02 4.90
CA GLN A 41 7.14 19.09 5.52
C GLN A 41 8.02 18.54 4.41
N ARG A 42 9.32 18.78 4.53
CA ARG A 42 10.29 18.32 3.53
C ARG A 42 10.33 16.79 3.53
N GLN A 43 9.98 16.18 2.42
CA GLN A 43 10.11 14.74 2.24
C GLN A 43 11.56 14.30 2.46
N LYS A 44 11.76 13.28 3.26
CA LYS A 44 13.08 12.67 3.52
C LYS A 44 13.12 11.26 2.92
N THR A 45 14.29 10.86 2.47
CA THR A 45 14.52 9.46 2.09
C THR A 45 14.68 8.63 3.36
N LEU A 46 13.73 7.73 3.61
CA LEU A 46 13.68 6.85 4.78
C LEU A 46 14.48 5.56 4.52
N LEU A 47 14.37 5.02 3.32
CA LEU A 47 15.11 3.86 2.87
C LEU A 47 15.82 4.22 1.57
N ARG A 48 17.13 3.99 1.53
CA ARG A 48 17.96 4.17 0.33
C ARG A 48 18.25 2.81 -0.30
N ARG A 49 18.30 2.78 -1.62
CA ARG A 49 18.86 1.64 -2.36
C ARG A 49 20.32 1.42 -1.90
N GLY A 50 20.75 0.19 -1.90
CA GLY A 50 22.18 -0.12 -1.75
C GLY A 50 22.97 0.25 -3.01
N THR A 51 24.22 -0.23 -3.11
CA THR A 51 25.00 -0.13 -4.35
C THR A 51 24.48 -1.19 -5.33
N ARG A 52 24.19 -0.76 -6.56
CA ARG A 52 23.74 -1.69 -7.61
C ARG A 52 24.85 -2.69 -7.93
N MET A 53 24.51 -3.95 -7.99
CA MET A 53 25.41 -5.03 -8.36
C MET A 53 25.35 -5.23 -9.88
N PRO A 54 26.42 -4.94 -10.63
CA PRO A 54 26.42 -5.11 -12.07
C PRO A 54 26.12 -6.57 -12.47
N GLY A 55 25.17 -6.76 -13.39
CA GLY A 55 24.79 -8.09 -13.88
C GLY A 55 23.95 -8.94 -12.91
N ALA A 56 23.85 -8.55 -11.64
CA ALA A 56 23.04 -9.29 -10.69
C ALA A 56 21.55 -8.91 -10.82
N ILE A 57 20.71 -9.91 -11.02
CA ILE A 57 19.25 -9.76 -11.12
C ILE A 57 18.56 -10.85 -10.30
N VAL A 58 17.34 -10.56 -9.85
CA VAL A 58 16.36 -11.57 -9.47
C VAL A 58 15.29 -11.61 -10.54
N MET A 59 14.83 -12.80 -10.85
CA MET A 59 13.86 -13.06 -11.90
C MET A 59 12.62 -13.68 -11.28
N LEU A 60 11.45 -13.10 -11.57
CA LEU A 60 10.15 -13.68 -11.23
C LEU A 60 9.49 -14.21 -12.49
N THR A 61 8.98 -15.42 -12.40
CA THR A 61 8.26 -16.13 -13.46
C THR A 61 6.79 -16.31 -13.08
N PRO A 62 5.87 -16.53 -14.01
CA PRO A 62 4.44 -16.60 -13.72
C PRO A 62 4.00 -17.68 -12.71
N ASP A 63 4.78 -18.72 -12.50
CA ASP A 63 4.56 -19.71 -11.45
C ASP A 63 4.93 -19.20 -10.04
N GLN A 64 5.56 -18.06 -9.95
CA GLN A 64 5.96 -17.42 -8.69
C GLN A 64 4.98 -16.32 -8.24
N VAL A 65 3.74 -16.35 -8.69
CA VAL A 65 2.67 -15.53 -8.12
C VAL A 65 2.55 -15.85 -6.62
N GLY A 66 2.54 -14.82 -5.78
CA GLY A 66 2.61 -14.93 -4.32
C GLY A 66 3.99 -14.65 -3.73
N HIS A 67 5.08 -14.83 -4.50
CA HIS A 67 6.44 -14.54 -4.05
C HIS A 67 6.62 -13.07 -3.67
N GLU A 68 7.37 -12.84 -2.61
CA GLU A 68 7.68 -11.50 -2.10
C GLU A 68 9.18 -11.28 -1.99
N VAL A 69 9.60 -10.07 -2.37
CA VAL A 69 10.97 -9.59 -2.19
C VAL A 69 10.93 -8.19 -1.57
N GLY A 70 11.73 -7.96 -0.54
CA GLY A 70 11.62 -6.72 0.22
C GLY A 70 12.88 -6.29 0.94
N SER A 71 12.74 -5.22 1.72
CA SER A 71 13.79 -4.61 2.51
C SER A 71 13.28 -4.16 3.86
N ALA A 72 14.13 -4.23 4.89
CA ALA A 72 13.80 -3.66 6.19
C ALA A 72 13.86 -2.13 6.15
N LEU A 73 12.88 -1.50 6.80
CA LEU A 73 12.81 -0.09 7.11
C LEU A 73 12.76 0.10 8.63
N THR A 74 13.60 0.97 9.17
CA THR A 74 13.55 1.36 10.58
C THR A 74 13.15 2.82 10.69
N LEU A 75 12.08 3.09 11.40
CA LEU A 75 11.55 4.42 11.70
C LEU A 75 11.86 4.79 13.15
N LYS A 76 12.50 5.94 13.35
CA LYS A 76 12.81 6.47 14.68
C LYS A 76 11.66 7.26 15.30
N HIS A 77 10.71 7.68 14.49
CA HIS A 77 9.53 8.49 14.88
C HIS A 77 8.37 8.09 13.98
N ALA A 78 7.15 8.44 14.39
CA ALA A 78 5.97 8.32 13.53
C ALA A 78 6.21 9.08 12.22
N THR A 79 5.88 8.44 11.11
CA THR A 79 6.25 8.93 9.77
C THR A 79 5.14 8.63 8.78
N GLU A 80 4.71 9.64 8.06
CA GLU A 80 3.80 9.47 6.93
C GLU A 80 4.61 9.03 5.70
N LEU A 81 4.27 7.86 5.18
CA LEU A 81 4.89 7.31 3.98
C LEU A 81 4.28 7.99 2.74
N LYS A 82 5.13 8.51 1.87
CA LYS A 82 4.71 9.29 0.69
C LYS A 82 4.95 8.57 -0.63
N GLU A 83 6.03 7.80 -0.74
CA GLU A 83 6.44 7.23 -2.01
C GLU A 83 7.32 5.99 -1.80
N ILE A 84 7.04 4.94 -2.56
CA ILE A 84 7.88 3.76 -2.68
C ILE A 84 8.27 3.62 -4.15
N THR A 85 9.57 3.50 -4.41
CA THR A 85 10.12 3.42 -5.78
C THR A 85 11.05 2.23 -5.90
N PHE A 86 10.97 1.50 -7.01
CA PHE A 86 11.88 0.41 -7.37
C PHE A 86 12.08 0.35 -8.89
N ASP A 87 13.14 -0.34 -9.32
CA ASP A 87 13.44 -0.48 -10.74
C ASP A 87 13.13 -1.88 -11.24
N ILE A 88 12.75 -1.97 -12.51
CA ILE A 88 12.59 -3.19 -13.27
C ILE A 88 13.56 -3.12 -14.46
N VAL A 89 14.38 -4.15 -14.63
CA VAL A 89 15.29 -4.30 -15.76
C VAL A 89 14.52 -4.59 -17.04
N SER A 90 13.60 -5.55 -16.95
CA SER A 90 12.67 -5.90 -18.03
C SER A 90 11.45 -6.61 -17.46
N ASN A 91 10.32 -6.45 -18.14
CA ASN A 91 9.11 -7.24 -17.92
C ASN A 91 8.60 -7.73 -19.27
N SER A 92 8.52 -9.05 -19.43
CA SER A 92 7.90 -9.71 -20.60
C SER A 92 6.58 -10.40 -20.26
N ILE A 93 6.15 -10.35 -18.98
CA ILE A 93 4.88 -10.94 -18.53
C ILE A 93 3.75 -9.98 -18.88
N ALA A 94 2.71 -10.50 -19.55
CA ALA A 94 1.52 -9.74 -19.86
C ALA A 94 0.66 -9.50 -18.59
N GLU A 95 0.08 -8.31 -18.48
CA GLU A 95 -0.82 -7.90 -17.39
C GLU A 95 -0.21 -8.12 -15.99
N ALA A 96 1.10 -7.99 -15.89
CA ALA A 96 1.80 -8.21 -14.62
C ALA A 96 1.35 -7.17 -13.58
N THR A 97 0.95 -7.66 -12.41
CA THR A 97 0.52 -6.85 -11.29
C THR A 97 1.39 -7.14 -10.08
N LEU A 98 1.93 -6.08 -9.49
CA LEU A 98 2.65 -6.14 -8.22
C LEU A 98 1.82 -5.48 -7.12
N SER A 99 1.95 -5.96 -5.91
CA SER A 99 1.42 -5.29 -4.73
C SER A 99 2.54 -4.97 -3.75
N ILE A 100 2.46 -3.77 -3.16
CA ILE A 100 3.35 -3.37 -2.08
C ILE A 100 2.70 -3.77 -0.77
N MET A 101 3.44 -4.53 0.01
CA MET A 101 3.06 -5.02 1.32
C MET A 101 3.96 -4.38 2.38
N ILE A 102 3.41 -4.08 3.54
CA ILE A 102 4.17 -3.57 4.69
C ILE A 102 3.87 -4.44 5.89
N TYR A 103 4.90 -4.98 6.50
CA TYR A 103 4.83 -5.88 7.65
C TYR A 103 5.57 -5.30 8.84
N ARG A 104 5.10 -5.59 10.06
CA ARG A 104 5.93 -5.43 11.25
C ARG A 104 7.03 -6.51 11.24
N ASP A 105 8.29 -6.10 11.36
CA ASP A 105 9.47 -6.99 11.21
C ASP A 105 9.48 -8.14 12.24
N SER A 106 8.99 -7.93 13.45
CA SER A 106 9.01 -8.93 14.52
C SER A 106 7.93 -10.03 14.42
N THR A 107 6.81 -9.71 13.81
CA THR A 107 5.63 -10.59 13.77
C THR A 107 5.19 -10.97 12.37
N TYR A 108 5.75 -10.31 11.35
CA TYR A 108 5.32 -10.39 9.94
C TYR A 108 3.82 -10.08 9.74
N THR A 109 3.23 -9.32 10.68
CA THR A 109 1.84 -8.90 10.58
C THR A 109 1.72 -7.78 9.55
N GLU A 110 0.77 -7.90 8.64
CA GLU A 110 0.43 -6.85 7.68
C GLU A 110 -0.02 -5.59 8.41
N VAL A 111 0.48 -4.44 7.93
CA VAL A 111 0.13 -3.11 8.46
C VAL A 111 -0.93 -2.44 7.60
N LEU A 112 -0.98 -2.78 6.32
CA LEU A 112 -1.94 -2.21 5.38
C LEU A 112 -3.26 -2.97 5.43
N GLU A 113 -4.39 -2.26 5.52
CA GLU A 113 -5.72 -2.83 5.33
C GLU A 113 -5.93 -3.32 3.88
N SER A 114 -5.29 -2.65 2.92
CA SER A 114 -5.30 -3.01 1.51
C SER A 114 -3.93 -2.77 0.91
N PRO A 115 -3.40 -3.69 0.10
CA PRO A 115 -2.11 -3.53 -0.55
C PRO A 115 -2.14 -2.38 -1.56
N LEU A 116 -0.99 -1.72 -1.74
CA LEU A 116 -0.84 -0.73 -2.81
C LEU A 116 -0.52 -1.46 -4.12
N ILE A 117 -1.36 -1.29 -5.12
CA ILE A 117 -1.26 -2.02 -6.39
C ILE A 117 -0.47 -1.23 -7.43
N ALA A 118 0.36 -1.93 -8.20
CA ALA A 118 1.08 -1.40 -9.35
C ALA A 118 0.93 -2.34 -10.55
N HIS A 119 0.34 -1.85 -11.63
CA HIS A 119 0.31 -2.54 -12.91
C HIS A 119 1.60 -2.28 -13.68
N ILE A 120 2.26 -3.33 -14.11
CA ILE A 120 3.59 -3.25 -14.71
C ILE A 120 3.49 -3.50 -16.21
N PRO A 121 3.67 -2.49 -17.06
CA PRO A 121 3.65 -2.69 -18.50
C PRO A 121 4.82 -3.57 -18.96
N GLN A 122 4.64 -4.27 -20.06
CA GLN A 122 5.76 -4.94 -20.71
C GLN A 122 6.79 -3.90 -21.17
N GLY A 123 8.08 -4.23 -21.07
CA GLY A 123 9.12 -3.31 -21.48
C GLY A 123 10.44 -3.47 -20.70
N LYS A 124 11.38 -2.57 -20.98
CA LYS A 124 12.72 -2.57 -20.39
C LYS A 124 13.00 -1.26 -19.67
N LYS A 125 13.87 -1.32 -18.65
CA LYS A 125 14.39 -0.15 -17.90
C LYS A 125 13.29 0.76 -17.37
N GLN A 126 12.43 0.21 -16.53
CA GLN A 126 11.32 0.94 -15.91
C GLN A 126 11.68 1.31 -14.46
N THR A 127 11.22 2.47 -14.03
CA THR A 127 11.18 2.86 -12.62
C THR A 127 9.72 2.98 -12.21
N ILE A 128 9.31 2.14 -11.28
CA ILE A 128 7.95 2.11 -10.77
C ILE A 128 7.90 2.95 -9.50
N THR A 129 6.94 3.85 -9.43
CA THR A 129 6.67 4.68 -8.26
C THR A 129 5.24 4.45 -7.81
N VAL A 130 5.09 4.06 -6.56
CA VAL A 130 3.81 3.84 -5.91
C VAL A 130 3.62 4.88 -4.81
N THR A 131 2.50 5.59 -4.89
CA THR A 131 2.11 6.62 -3.90
C THR A 131 0.81 6.15 -3.25
N PRO A 132 0.73 6.10 -1.91
CA PRO A 132 -0.52 5.81 -1.23
C PRO A 132 -1.58 6.86 -1.58
N GLU A 133 -2.79 6.42 -1.89
CA GLU A 133 -3.93 7.34 -2.17
C GLU A 133 -4.39 8.07 -0.91
N LYS A 134 -4.29 7.40 0.23
CA LYS A 134 -4.60 7.97 1.56
C LYS A 134 -3.32 8.13 2.37
N PRO A 135 -3.28 9.10 3.32
CA PRO A 135 -2.15 9.24 4.23
C PRO A 135 -1.86 7.91 4.94
N LEU A 136 -0.66 7.39 4.75
CA LEU A 136 -0.20 6.14 5.37
C LEU A 136 0.78 6.48 6.49
N LEU A 137 0.26 6.50 7.70
CA LEU A 137 1.04 6.78 8.91
C LEU A 137 1.60 5.47 9.47
N LEU A 138 2.92 5.39 9.57
CA LEU A 138 3.63 4.31 10.25
C LEU A 138 4.20 4.83 11.57
N GLU A 139 3.95 4.12 12.65
CA GLU A 139 4.52 4.43 13.97
C GLU A 139 6.03 4.20 14.00
N GLN A 140 6.68 4.63 15.07
CA GLN A 140 8.06 4.24 15.36
C GLN A 140 8.17 2.70 15.40
N GLY A 141 9.16 2.13 14.70
CA GLY A 141 9.32 0.68 14.67
C GLY A 141 10.18 0.18 13.52
N ARG A 142 10.24 -1.14 13.42
CA ARG A 142 10.89 -1.84 12.31
C ARG A 142 9.84 -2.51 11.44
N TYR A 143 10.02 -2.38 10.15
CA TYR A 143 9.09 -2.86 9.13
C TYR A 143 9.84 -3.59 8.02
N ILE A 144 9.18 -4.51 7.35
CA ILE A 144 9.59 -5.03 6.05
C ILE A 144 8.64 -4.44 5.02
N ILE A 145 9.20 -3.75 4.03
CA ILE A 145 8.48 -3.32 2.84
C ILE A 145 8.80 -4.31 1.74
N ALA A 146 7.79 -5.00 1.24
CA ALA A 146 7.94 -6.03 0.23
C ALA A 146 7.14 -5.72 -1.03
N VAL A 147 7.64 -6.17 -2.16
CA VAL A 147 6.95 -6.23 -3.44
C VAL A 147 6.53 -7.67 -3.63
N ARG A 148 5.22 -7.91 -3.72
CA ARG A 148 4.61 -9.22 -4.00
C ARG A 148 4.26 -9.29 -5.49
N PHE A 149 4.60 -10.38 -6.14
CA PHE A 149 4.03 -10.67 -7.46
C PHE A 149 2.59 -11.12 -7.27
N ALA A 150 1.64 -10.22 -7.53
CA ALA A 150 0.23 -10.44 -7.17
C ALA A 150 -0.53 -11.22 -8.23
N ASP A 151 -0.33 -10.90 -9.52
CA ASP A 151 -1.05 -11.55 -10.63
C ASP A 151 -0.40 -11.28 -11.98
N CYS A 152 -0.85 -12.04 -13.01
CA CYS A 152 -0.53 -11.82 -14.41
C CYS A 152 -1.66 -12.38 -15.30
N ALA A 153 -1.55 -12.21 -16.62
CA ALA A 153 -2.54 -12.70 -17.58
C ALA A 153 -2.88 -14.19 -17.34
N LYS A 154 -4.18 -14.49 -17.36
CA LYS A 154 -4.70 -15.84 -17.08
C LYS A 154 -4.10 -16.92 -17.96
N GLU A 155 -3.95 -16.64 -19.25
CA GLU A 155 -3.36 -17.56 -20.24
C GLU A 155 -1.92 -17.88 -19.87
N THR A 156 -1.15 -16.88 -19.46
CA THR A 156 0.24 -17.04 -19.00
C THR A 156 0.29 -17.91 -17.75
N ARG A 157 -0.58 -17.67 -16.78
CA ARG A 157 -0.65 -18.50 -15.56
C ARG A 157 -0.98 -19.95 -15.86
N VAL A 158 -1.98 -20.20 -16.69
CA VAL A 158 -2.37 -21.57 -17.08
C VAL A 158 -1.22 -22.30 -17.73
N GLN A 159 -0.51 -21.66 -18.68
CA GLN A 159 0.67 -22.23 -19.31
C GLN A 159 1.74 -22.63 -18.27
N TRP A 160 2.03 -21.76 -17.31
CA TRP A 160 3.04 -22.00 -16.29
C TRP A 160 2.58 -22.98 -15.20
N THR A 161 1.30 -23.14 -14.95
CA THR A 161 0.77 -24.17 -14.05
C THR A 161 1.19 -25.58 -14.48
N LEU A 162 1.42 -25.79 -15.77
CA LEU A 162 1.90 -27.06 -16.31
C LEU A 162 3.42 -27.18 -16.31
N SER A 163 4.16 -26.22 -15.78
CA SER A 163 5.63 -26.20 -15.82
C SER A 163 6.30 -27.35 -15.07
N HIS A 164 5.59 -28.01 -14.15
CA HIS A 164 6.08 -29.22 -13.48
C HIS A 164 6.31 -30.41 -14.45
N GLN A 165 5.67 -30.39 -15.63
CA GLN A 165 5.84 -31.37 -16.68
C GLN A 165 7.02 -31.05 -17.63
N TRP A 166 7.61 -29.85 -17.48
CA TRP A 166 8.72 -29.42 -18.33
C TRP A 166 10.05 -29.94 -17.81
N THR A 167 10.96 -30.20 -18.75
CA THR A 167 12.37 -30.42 -18.42
C THR A 167 12.99 -29.12 -17.90
N ASP A 168 14.09 -29.19 -17.15
CA ASP A 168 14.81 -28.01 -16.65
C ASP A 168 15.22 -27.09 -17.79
N LYS A 169 15.60 -27.63 -18.94
CA LYS A 169 15.91 -26.86 -20.15
C LYS A 169 14.71 -26.07 -20.65
N GLN A 170 13.56 -26.70 -20.80
CA GLN A 170 12.31 -26.04 -21.24
C GLN A 170 11.89 -24.94 -20.26
N ARG A 171 11.96 -25.21 -18.96
CA ARG A 171 11.67 -24.22 -17.92
C ARG A 171 12.60 -23.01 -18.00
N TYR A 172 13.90 -23.26 -18.19
CA TYR A 172 14.88 -22.19 -18.35
C TYR A 172 14.62 -21.35 -19.61
N GLU A 173 14.35 -21.96 -20.75
CA GLU A 173 14.06 -21.28 -22.01
C GLU A 173 12.79 -20.43 -21.90
N MET A 174 11.74 -20.96 -21.28
CA MET A 174 10.51 -20.21 -21.01
C MET A 174 10.74 -19.06 -20.04
N ALA A 175 11.52 -19.25 -18.99
CA ALA A 175 11.87 -18.20 -18.05
C ALA A 175 12.64 -17.03 -18.70
N GLN A 176 13.45 -17.30 -19.73
CA GLN A 176 14.12 -16.24 -20.49
C GLN A 176 13.13 -15.40 -21.33
N GLN A 177 12.04 -16.01 -21.78
CA GLN A 177 11.04 -15.36 -22.62
C GLN A 177 9.91 -14.70 -21.84
N CYS A 178 9.55 -15.25 -20.69
CA CYS A 178 8.42 -14.82 -19.87
C CYS A 178 8.82 -14.65 -18.41
N CYS A 179 9.40 -13.49 -18.09
CA CYS A 179 9.80 -13.14 -16.73
C CYS A 179 9.78 -11.64 -16.49
N MET A 180 9.79 -11.29 -15.22
CA MET A 180 10.08 -9.95 -14.73
C MET A 180 11.42 -9.96 -14.02
N GLN A 181 12.31 -9.03 -14.36
CA GLN A 181 13.67 -8.96 -13.87
C GLN A 181 13.88 -7.68 -13.02
N PHE A 182 14.35 -7.85 -11.80
CA PHE A 182 14.72 -6.75 -10.92
C PHE A 182 16.23 -6.68 -10.76
N PRO A 183 16.82 -5.48 -10.76
CA PRO A 183 18.23 -5.33 -10.45
C PRO A 183 18.48 -5.59 -8.97
N LEU A 184 19.59 -6.22 -8.64
CA LEU A 184 19.99 -6.44 -7.25
C LEU A 184 20.97 -5.40 -6.76
N TYR A 185 20.85 -5.09 -5.47
CA TYR A 185 21.66 -4.11 -4.75
C TYR A 185 22.28 -4.75 -3.52
N SER A 186 23.51 -4.34 -3.17
CA SER A 186 24.25 -4.82 -2.01
C SER A 186 23.69 -4.27 -0.71
N LYS A 187 22.57 -4.82 -0.27
CA LYS A 187 21.94 -4.50 0.99
C LYS A 187 21.08 -5.68 1.44
N VAL A 188 20.95 -5.87 2.74
CA VAL A 188 20.10 -6.92 3.27
C VAL A 188 18.68 -6.80 2.73
N GLY A 189 18.22 -7.89 2.18
CA GLY A 189 16.86 -8.08 1.69
C GLY A 189 16.15 -9.20 2.42
N TYR A 190 14.89 -9.35 2.10
CA TYR A 190 14.00 -10.37 2.63
C TYR A 190 13.23 -11.00 1.46
N MET A 191 13.04 -12.31 1.50
CA MET A 191 12.31 -13.04 0.47
C MET A 191 11.47 -14.11 1.11
N ARG A 192 10.29 -14.38 0.57
CA ARG A 192 9.50 -15.58 0.85
C ARG A 192 8.75 -16.03 -0.39
N ALA A 193 8.46 -17.33 -0.47
CA ALA A 193 7.76 -17.92 -1.62
C ALA A 193 6.25 -17.81 -1.50
N ASP A 194 5.73 -17.76 -0.28
CA ASP A 194 4.30 -17.66 0.00
C ASP A 194 4.03 -16.74 1.19
N ALA A 195 2.81 -16.19 1.28
CA ALA A 195 2.39 -15.33 2.37
C ALA A 195 2.39 -16.02 3.74
N THR A 196 2.29 -17.34 3.77
CA THR A 196 2.33 -18.19 4.98
C THR A 196 3.75 -18.52 5.43
N ASP A 197 4.74 -18.33 4.55
CA ASP A 197 6.13 -18.60 4.85
C ASP A 197 6.75 -17.50 5.72
N THR A 198 7.84 -17.85 6.42
CA THR A 198 8.68 -16.87 7.07
C THR A 198 9.61 -16.19 6.06
N PHE A 199 9.91 -14.92 6.30
CA PHE A 199 10.89 -14.23 5.46
C PHE A 199 12.30 -14.76 5.66
N GLU A 200 12.91 -15.20 4.58
CA GLU A 200 14.34 -15.52 4.55
C GLU A 200 15.16 -14.24 4.33
N LYS A 201 16.17 -14.07 5.17
CA LYS A 201 17.12 -12.96 5.02
C LYS A 201 18.12 -13.26 3.92
N ARG A 202 18.34 -12.29 3.03
CA ARG A 202 19.29 -12.36 1.91
C ARG A 202 20.27 -11.19 1.99
N ASN A 203 21.48 -11.37 1.42
CA ASN A 203 22.50 -10.31 1.38
C ASN A 203 22.27 -9.28 0.26
N LEU A 204 21.30 -9.51 -0.59
CA LEU A 204 20.91 -8.65 -1.71
C LEU A 204 19.43 -8.33 -1.66
N ASN A 205 19.04 -7.17 -2.19
CA ASN A 205 17.65 -6.76 -2.33
C ASN A 205 17.36 -6.10 -3.69
N ILE A 206 16.09 -5.87 -4.00
CA ILE A 206 15.66 -5.22 -5.25
C ILE A 206 15.80 -3.69 -5.25
N GLY A 207 16.45 -3.10 -4.27
CA GLY A 207 16.76 -1.67 -4.24
C GLY A 207 15.55 -0.78 -4.03
N LEU A 208 14.71 -1.08 -3.06
CA LEU A 208 13.61 -0.21 -2.68
C LEU A 208 14.12 1.14 -2.18
N LYS A 209 13.49 2.22 -2.65
CA LYS A 209 13.65 3.57 -2.13
C LYS A 209 12.31 4.02 -1.55
N VAL A 210 12.33 4.49 -0.33
CA VAL A 210 11.14 4.95 0.38
C VAL A 210 11.33 6.39 0.81
N LYS A 211 10.32 7.22 0.58
CA LYS A 211 10.27 8.61 1.05
C LYS A 211 9.08 8.81 1.99
N GLY A 212 9.23 9.72 2.92
CA GLY A 212 8.17 10.08 3.86
C GLY A 212 8.46 11.38 4.58
N CYS A 213 7.51 11.80 5.40
CA CYS A 213 7.59 12.99 6.25
C CYS A 213 7.42 12.57 7.71
N GLY A 214 8.29 13.03 8.62
CA GLY A 214 8.08 12.85 10.05
C GLY A 214 6.82 13.59 10.50
N VAL A 215 6.02 12.97 11.34
CA VAL A 215 4.89 13.60 12.01
C VAL A 215 5.38 14.00 13.40
N HIS A 216 5.25 15.26 13.74
CA HIS A 216 5.65 15.84 15.04
C HIS A 216 4.43 16.02 15.90
#